data_b6dcdd75f55e6753e69e98bf77bbf2a4
#
_entry.id   b6dcdd75f55e6753e69e98bf77bbf2a4
#
_cell.length_a   1.000
_cell.length_b   1.000
_cell.length_c   1.000
_cell.angle_alpha   90.00
_cell.angle_beta   90.00
_cell.angle_gamma   90.00
#
_symmetry.space_group_name_H-M   'P 1'
#
loop_
_entity.id
_entity.type
_entity.pdbx_description
1 polymer ?
#
loop_
_entity_poly.entity_id
_entity_poly.type
_entity_poly.pdbx_seq_one_letter_code
_entity_poly.pdbx_strand_id
1 'polypeptide(L)'
;MTLLDIRLLTVQEYDLMTEIGILDEDERVELLAGQIVKMAAKGTAHGAATARTKILLDNRLGQQVFVRLQDPVRLNNYSEPEPDISVVIPDPLYYEDHHPIPSEIYLIIEVADTTVRTDCGIKAKIYAESGISDYWVLDVNNRQLHVFREPSQDGYQSRVILADDASISLLQFPDCYFLVSEMLRPLNY
;
A
#
# COMPACT_ATOMS: atom_id res chain seq x y z
N MET A 1 -32.26 9.16 -14.07
CA MET A 1 -30.98 8.63 -14.56
C MET A 1 -30.95 7.17 -14.13
N THR A 2 -31.00 6.23 -15.07
CA THR A 2 -31.01 4.79 -14.73
C THR A 2 -29.61 4.45 -14.23
N LEU A 3 -29.49 4.08 -12.96
CA LEU A 3 -28.23 3.54 -12.43
C LEU A 3 -28.00 2.20 -13.15
N LEU A 4 -26.89 2.08 -13.86
CA LEU A 4 -26.46 0.82 -14.43
C LEU A 4 -26.10 -0.13 -13.28
N ASP A 5 -26.61 -1.34 -13.32
CA ASP A 5 -26.21 -2.41 -12.42
C ASP A 5 -24.91 -3.01 -12.97
N ILE A 6 -23.78 -2.62 -12.37
CA ILE A 6 -22.44 -3.03 -12.80
C ILE A 6 -22.09 -4.33 -12.05
N ARG A 7 -21.79 -5.39 -12.80
CA ARG A 7 -21.25 -6.62 -12.22
C ARG A 7 -19.80 -6.39 -11.82
N LEU A 8 -19.48 -6.57 -10.54
CA LEU A 8 -18.13 -6.52 -10.01
C LEU A 8 -17.42 -7.87 -10.17
N LEU A 9 -16.12 -7.83 -10.43
CA LEU A 9 -15.28 -9.02 -10.46
C LEU A 9 -14.85 -9.41 -9.05
N THR A 10 -14.88 -10.71 -8.79
CA THR A 10 -14.27 -11.26 -7.58
C THR A 10 -12.77 -11.48 -7.79
N VAL A 11 -12.01 -11.55 -6.70
CA VAL A 11 -10.57 -11.89 -6.75
C VAL A 11 -10.37 -13.25 -7.43
N GLN A 12 -11.22 -14.24 -7.15
CA GLN A 12 -11.14 -15.55 -7.81
C GLN A 12 -11.29 -15.47 -9.34
N GLU A 13 -12.18 -14.60 -9.84
CA GLU A 13 -12.34 -14.36 -11.28
C GLU A 13 -11.13 -13.63 -11.85
N TYR A 14 -10.57 -12.67 -11.11
CA TYR A 14 -9.35 -11.95 -11.48
C TYR A 14 -8.14 -12.88 -11.56
N ASP A 15 -7.93 -13.75 -10.55
CA ASP A 15 -6.89 -14.77 -10.54
C ASP A 15 -7.02 -15.69 -11.77
N LEU A 16 -8.24 -16.18 -12.05
CA LEU A 16 -8.50 -17.03 -13.20
C LEU A 16 -8.21 -16.32 -14.54
N MET A 17 -8.55 -15.03 -14.67
CA MET A 17 -8.27 -14.25 -15.88
C MET A 17 -6.76 -14.11 -16.13
N THR A 18 -5.96 -13.99 -15.08
CA THR A 18 -4.49 -13.98 -15.15
C THR A 18 -3.96 -15.38 -15.53
N GLU A 19 -4.44 -16.43 -14.85
CA GLU A 19 -3.99 -17.80 -15.08
C GLU A 19 -4.22 -18.29 -16.52
N ILE A 20 -5.38 -17.94 -17.12
CA ILE A 20 -5.72 -18.33 -18.50
C ILE A 20 -5.24 -17.31 -19.57
N GLY A 21 -4.52 -16.26 -19.17
CA GLY A 21 -3.91 -15.28 -20.08
C GLY A 21 -4.90 -14.30 -20.73
N ILE A 22 -6.04 -14.01 -20.09
CA ILE A 22 -6.93 -12.90 -20.48
C ILE A 22 -6.30 -11.56 -20.09
N LEU A 23 -5.68 -11.50 -18.93
CA LEU A 23 -4.80 -10.41 -18.53
C LEU A 23 -3.37 -10.82 -18.89
N ASP A 24 -2.68 -9.97 -19.64
CA ASP A 24 -1.30 -10.22 -20.06
C ASP A 24 -0.37 -10.09 -18.84
N GLU A 25 0.65 -10.92 -18.72
CA GLU A 25 1.65 -10.85 -17.65
C GLU A 25 2.37 -9.49 -17.60
N ASP A 26 2.49 -8.81 -18.75
CA ASP A 26 3.05 -7.46 -18.85
C ASP A 26 2.01 -6.35 -18.55
N GLU A 27 0.72 -6.70 -18.45
CA GLU A 27 -0.34 -5.74 -18.16
C GLU A 27 -0.36 -5.41 -16.66
N ARG A 28 0.18 -4.24 -16.31
CA ARG A 28 0.21 -3.78 -14.93
C ARG A 28 -1.15 -3.30 -14.49
N VAL A 29 -1.89 -4.20 -13.83
CA VAL A 29 -3.24 -3.96 -13.31
C VAL A 29 -3.35 -4.47 -11.88
N GLU A 30 -4.31 -3.95 -11.13
CA GLU A 30 -4.70 -4.39 -9.79
C GLU A 30 -6.23 -4.47 -9.71
N LEU A 31 -6.77 -5.28 -8.81
CA LEU A 31 -8.22 -5.36 -8.57
C LEU A 31 -8.60 -4.46 -7.39
N LEU A 32 -9.40 -3.44 -7.65
CA LEU A 32 -9.89 -2.50 -6.64
C LEU A 32 -11.42 -2.43 -6.65
N ALA A 33 -12.05 -2.81 -5.55
CA ALA A 33 -13.52 -2.81 -5.42
C ALA A 33 -14.23 -3.51 -6.60
N GLY A 34 -13.69 -4.63 -7.07
CA GLY A 34 -14.22 -5.43 -8.18
C GLY A 34 -13.98 -4.84 -9.58
N GLN A 35 -13.10 -3.87 -9.71
CA GLN A 35 -12.71 -3.24 -10.97
C GLN A 35 -11.22 -3.44 -11.24
N ILE A 36 -10.90 -3.83 -12.48
CA ILE A 36 -9.52 -3.89 -12.94
C ILE A 36 -9.03 -2.47 -13.22
N VAL A 37 -7.99 -2.04 -12.52
CA VAL A 37 -7.43 -0.69 -12.59
C VAL A 37 -6.01 -0.76 -13.10
N LYS A 38 -5.68 0.06 -14.11
CA LYS A 38 -4.30 0.16 -14.61
C LYS A 38 -3.42 0.90 -13.61
N MET A 39 -2.28 0.30 -13.31
CA MET A 39 -1.27 0.93 -12.44
C MET A 39 -0.48 1.98 -13.22
N ALA A 40 -0.13 3.08 -12.54
CA ALA A 40 0.72 4.11 -13.11
C ALA A 40 2.15 3.59 -13.36
N ALA A 41 2.81 4.16 -14.36
CA ALA A 41 4.24 3.90 -14.59
C ALA A 41 5.07 4.50 -13.44
N LYS A 42 6.03 3.74 -12.94
CA LYS A 42 6.90 4.14 -11.82
C LYS A 42 8.12 4.91 -12.33
N GLY A 43 8.31 6.14 -11.84
CA GLY A 43 9.49 6.95 -12.13
C GLY A 43 10.69 6.56 -11.24
N THR A 44 11.87 7.12 -11.56
CA THR A 44 13.10 6.86 -10.79
C THR A 44 13.04 7.40 -9.36
N ALA A 45 12.37 8.53 -9.14
CA ALA A 45 12.16 9.11 -7.81
C ALA A 45 11.32 8.19 -6.91
N HIS A 46 10.22 7.64 -7.47
CA HIS A 46 9.36 6.67 -6.83
C HIS A 46 10.16 5.42 -6.42
N GLY A 47 10.87 4.77 -7.37
CA GLY A 47 11.65 3.56 -7.08
C GLY A 47 12.74 3.80 -6.03
N ALA A 48 13.39 4.97 -6.06
CA ALA A 48 14.41 5.32 -5.07
C ALA A 48 13.82 5.54 -3.66
N ALA A 49 12.65 6.18 -3.55
CA ALA A 49 11.96 6.37 -2.28
C ALA A 49 11.45 5.04 -1.71
N THR A 50 10.87 4.18 -2.56
CA THR A 50 10.46 2.81 -2.19
C THR A 50 11.65 2.00 -1.62
N ALA A 51 12.79 2.02 -2.31
CA ALA A 51 14.00 1.32 -1.87
C ALA A 51 14.54 1.85 -0.53
N ARG A 52 14.59 3.19 -0.35
CA ARG A 52 15.03 3.80 0.93
C ARG A 52 14.10 3.39 2.07
N THR A 53 12.80 3.48 1.86
CA THR A 53 11.80 3.14 2.86
C THR A 53 11.91 1.67 3.27
N LYS A 54 12.07 0.76 2.28
CA LYS A 54 12.28 -0.67 2.59
C LYS A 54 13.52 -0.90 3.44
N ILE A 55 14.67 -0.37 3.01
CA ILE A 55 15.95 -0.54 3.73
C ILE A 55 15.82 0.02 5.16
N LEU A 56 15.16 1.15 5.32
CA LEU A 56 14.93 1.78 6.62
C LEU A 56 14.09 0.89 7.55
N LEU A 57 13.00 0.32 7.02
CA LEU A 57 12.13 -0.60 7.76
C LEU A 57 12.87 -1.88 8.14
N ASP A 58 13.56 -2.52 7.19
CA ASP A 58 14.34 -3.74 7.42
C ASP A 58 15.41 -3.54 8.52
N ASN A 59 16.14 -2.41 8.46
CA ASN A 59 17.21 -2.13 9.42
C ASN A 59 16.69 -1.87 10.83
N ARG A 60 15.50 -1.29 10.99
CA ARG A 60 14.96 -0.93 12.31
C ARG A 60 14.07 -2.00 12.92
N LEU A 61 13.31 -2.71 12.12
CA LEU A 61 12.35 -3.71 12.59
C LEU A 61 12.93 -5.13 12.52
N GLY A 62 13.91 -5.38 11.63
CA GLY A 62 14.60 -6.66 11.52
C GLY A 62 13.63 -7.82 11.29
N GLN A 63 13.86 -8.91 12.01
CA GLN A 63 13.05 -10.14 11.89
C GLN A 63 11.66 -10.07 12.56
N GLN A 64 11.30 -8.95 13.17
CA GLN A 64 9.96 -8.78 13.76
C GLN A 64 8.88 -8.61 12.71
N VAL A 65 9.27 -8.29 11.47
CA VAL A 65 8.38 -8.07 10.34
C VAL A 65 8.94 -8.72 9.07
N PHE A 66 8.08 -8.90 8.07
CA PHE A 66 8.49 -9.15 6.70
C PHE A 66 8.05 -7.97 5.83
N VAL A 67 9.01 -7.30 5.17
CA VAL A 67 8.74 -6.15 4.30
C VAL A 67 8.68 -6.61 2.85
N ARG A 68 7.50 -6.56 2.26
CA ARG A 68 7.24 -6.94 0.87
C ARG A 68 7.17 -5.69 -0.02
N LEU A 69 7.61 -5.83 -1.26
CA LEU A 69 7.60 -4.75 -2.26
C LEU A 69 6.74 -5.16 -3.46
N GLN A 70 5.74 -4.36 -3.75
CA GLN A 70 4.98 -4.48 -5.00
C GLN A 70 4.41 -5.88 -5.24
N ASP A 71 4.10 -6.56 -4.16
CA ASP A 71 3.41 -7.85 -4.15
C ASP A 71 1.97 -7.63 -3.71
N PRO A 72 1.02 -8.40 -4.27
CA PRO A 72 -0.40 -8.29 -3.91
C PRO A 72 -0.66 -8.52 -2.42
N VAL A 73 -1.71 -7.86 -1.92
CA VAL A 73 -2.34 -8.17 -0.63
C VAL A 73 -3.82 -8.44 -0.87
N ARG A 74 -4.38 -9.47 -0.24
CA ARG A 74 -5.78 -9.85 -0.42
C ARG A 74 -6.64 -9.21 0.65
N LEU A 75 -7.27 -8.09 0.33
CA LEU A 75 -8.06 -7.34 1.30
C LEU A 75 -9.43 -7.97 1.58
N ASN A 76 -10.10 -8.42 0.54
CA ASN A 76 -11.42 -9.06 0.57
C ASN A 76 -11.72 -9.76 -0.77
N ASN A 77 -12.97 -10.23 -0.97
CA ASN A 77 -13.35 -10.93 -2.21
C ASN A 77 -13.35 -10.06 -3.48
N TYR A 78 -13.19 -8.74 -3.36
CA TYR A 78 -13.30 -7.78 -4.47
C TYR A 78 -12.08 -6.86 -4.60
N SER A 79 -11.07 -7.01 -3.73
CA SER A 79 -9.89 -6.12 -3.76
C SER A 79 -8.63 -6.88 -3.45
N GLU A 80 -7.71 -6.82 -4.40
CA GLU A 80 -6.34 -7.34 -4.33
C GLU A 80 -5.39 -6.31 -4.95
N PRO A 81 -5.06 -5.23 -4.20
CA PRO A 81 -4.09 -4.23 -4.65
C PRO A 81 -2.65 -4.74 -4.54
N GLU A 82 -1.76 -4.10 -5.32
CA GLU A 82 -0.31 -4.22 -5.22
C GLU A 82 0.29 -2.95 -4.59
N PRO A 83 0.33 -2.83 -3.25
CA PRO A 83 0.94 -1.68 -2.60
C PRO A 83 2.44 -1.60 -2.89
N ASP A 84 3.01 -0.40 -2.90
CA ASP A 84 4.45 -0.24 -3.08
C ASP A 84 5.25 -0.93 -1.97
N ILE A 85 4.75 -0.88 -0.73
CA ILE A 85 5.33 -1.59 0.42
C ILE A 85 4.20 -2.10 1.32
N SER A 86 4.29 -3.37 1.71
CA SER A 86 3.52 -3.93 2.82
C SER A 86 4.44 -4.45 3.91
N VAL A 87 4.16 -4.08 5.17
CA VAL A 87 4.85 -4.59 6.35
C VAL A 87 3.92 -5.58 7.02
N VAL A 88 4.31 -6.85 7.01
CA VAL A 88 3.44 -7.95 7.40
C VAL A 88 4.06 -8.80 8.51
N ILE A 89 3.25 -9.65 9.13
CA ILE A 89 3.70 -10.66 10.09
C ILE A 89 4.72 -11.58 9.38
N PRO A 90 5.84 -11.96 10.02
CA PRO A 90 6.75 -12.94 9.44
C PRO A 90 6.05 -14.29 9.24
N ASP A 91 6.05 -14.79 8.02
CA ASP A 91 5.49 -16.08 7.65
C ASP A 91 6.63 -17.08 7.34
N PRO A 92 6.57 -18.34 7.83
CA PRO A 92 7.62 -19.33 7.61
C PRO A 92 7.85 -19.72 6.15
N LEU A 93 6.81 -19.60 5.29
CA LEU A 93 6.85 -19.86 3.86
C LEU A 93 6.97 -18.58 3.03
N TYR A 94 7.19 -17.43 3.68
CA TYR A 94 7.26 -16.12 3.01
C TYR A 94 6.05 -15.80 2.14
N TYR A 95 4.86 -16.28 2.55
CA TYR A 95 3.58 -16.13 1.81
C TYR A 95 3.59 -16.83 0.44
N GLU A 96 4.25 -17.99 0.33
CA GLU A 96 4.29 -18.79 -0.91
C GLU A 96 2.90 -19.37 -1.26
N ASP A 97 2.06 -19.65 -0.28
CA ASP A 97 0.76 -20.31 -0.42
C ASP A 97 -0.45 -19.36 -0.42
N HIS A 98 -0.26 -18.08 -0.05
CA HIS A 98 -1.32 -17.08 -0.07
C HIS A 98 -0.78 -15.64 -0.08
N HIS A 99 -1.61 -14.67 -0.43
CA HIS A 99 -1.32 -13.26 -0.23
C HIS A 99 -1.73 -12.80 1.16
N PRO A 100 -0.96 -11.91 1.83
CA PRO A 100 -1.32 -11.38 3.15
C PRO A 100 -2.73 -10.81 3.19
N ILE A 101 -3.48 -11.17 4.23
CA ILE A 101 -4.82 -10.65 4.52
C ILE A 101 -4.75 -9.52 5.56
N PRO A 102 -5.80 -8.71 5.77
CA PRO A 102 -5.76 -7.54 6.67
C PRO A 102 -5.27 -7.82 8.08
N SER A 103 -5.57 -9.01 8.64
CA SER A 103 -5.10 -9.39 9.99
C SER A 103 -3.60 -9.70 10.08
N GLU A 104 -2.93 -9.86 8.95
CA GLU A 104 -1.48 -10.14 8.86
C GLU A 104 -0.67 -8.89 8.49
N ILE A 105 -1.35 -7.76 8.23
CA ILE A 105 -0.73 -6.53 7.76
C ILE A 105 -0.62 -5.52 8.90
N TYR A 106 0.60 -5.11 9.22
CA TYR A 106 0.88 -4.05 10.18
C TYR A 106 0.79 -2.65 9.57
N LEU A 107 1.23 -2.50 8.29
CA LEU A 107 1.29 -1.21 7.60
C LEU A 107 1.27 -1.42 6.10
N ILE A 108 0.53 -0.56 5.41
CA ILE A 108 0.63 -0.37 3.95
C ILE A 108 1.23 1.00 3.68
N ILE A 109 2.17 1.09 2.72
CA ILE A 109 2.73 2.35 2.24
C ILE A 109 2.60 2.41 0.72
N GLU A 110 2.01 3.50 0.23
CA GLU A 110 2.07 3.90 -1.17
C GLU A 110 3.08 5.04 -1.32
N VAL A 111 3.92 4.98 -2.34
CA VAL A 111 4.90 6.02 -2.68
C VAL A 111 4.35 6.82 -3.85
N ALA A 112 3.88 8.02 -3.58
CA ALA A 112 3.19 8.85 -4.54
C ALA A 112 4.13 9.85 -5.19
N ASP A 113 4.32 9.75 -6.51
CA ASP A 113 4.95 10.76 -7.36
C ASP A 113 3.88 11.58 -8.10
N THR A 114 2.97 10.89 -8.81
CA THR A 114 1.85 11.51 -9.53
C THR A 114 0.48 11.03 -9.05
N THR A 115 0.44 10.10 -8.13
CA THR A 115 -0.75 9.33 -7.71
C THR A 115 -1.35 9.78 -6.38
N VAL A 116 -0.82 10.82 -5.71
CA VAL A 116 -1.26 11.30 -4.38
C VAL A 116 -2.79 11.38 -4.26
N ARG A 117 -3.47 11.86 -5.32
CA ARG A 117 -4.93 11.99 -5.29
C ARG A 117 -5.64 10.63 -5.25
N THR A 118 -5.14 9.65 -5.97
CA THR A 118 -5.69 8.28 -6.00
C THR A 118 -5.40 7.59 -4.68
N ASP A 119 -4.15 7.67 -4.21
CA ASP A 119 -3.68 6.98 -3.02
C ASP A 119 -4.33 7.54 -1.75
N CYS A 120 -4.42 8.88 -1.63
CA CYS A 120 -5.13 9.53 -0.51
C CYS A 120 -6.67 9.51 -0.65
N GLY A 121 -7.21 9.06 -1.76
CA GLY A 121 -8.64 9.02 -2.04
C GLY A 121 -9.19 7.60 -2.11
N ILE A 122 -9.25 7.05 -3.33
CA ILE A 122 -9.90 5.75 -3.59
C ILE A 122 -9.18 4.63 -2.85
N LYS A 123 -7.84 4.54 -2.91
CA LYS A 123 -7.08 3.49 -2.22
C LYS A 123 -7.22 3.62 -0.70
N ALA A 124 -7.10 4.83 -0.15
CA ALA A 124 -7.31 5.06 1.29
C ALA A 124 -8.67 4.55 1.77
N LYS A 125 -9.74 4.78 0.98
CA LYS A 125 -11.07 4.28 1.30
C LYS A 125 -11.12 2.75 1.30
N ILE A 126 -10.59 2.10 0.26
CA ILE A 126 -10.57 0.64 0.12
C ILE A 126 -9.77 -0.01 1.27
N TYR A 127 -8.62 0.55 1.63
CA TYR A 127 -7.82 0.06 2.76
C TYR A 127 -8.55 0.23 4.10
N ALA A 128 -9.23 1.36 4.31
CA ALA A 128 -10.03 1.59 5.53
C ALA A 128 -11.21 0.62 5.65
N GLU A 129 -12.01 0.48 4.57
CA GLU A 129 -13.15 -0.46 4.53
C GLU A 129 -12.72 -1.92 4.76
N SER A 130 -11.47 -2.24 4.43
CA SER A 130 -10.87 -3.56 4.65
C SER A 130 -10.20 -3.71 6.03
N GLY A 131 -10.19 -2.67 6.86
CA GLY A 131 -9.68 -2.71 8.23
C GLY A 131 -8.16 -2.56 8.37
N ILE A 132 -7.46 -2.03 7.35
CA ILE A 132 -6.02 -1.73 7.47
C ILE A 132 -5.82 -0.60 8.47
N SER A 133 -5.19 -0.90 9.62
CA SER A 133 -5.12 0.02 10.76
C SER A 133 -4.13 1.16 10.60
N ASP A 134 -3.05 0.97 9.82
CA ASP A 134 -2.00 1.96 9.57
C ASP A 134 -1.73 2.01 8.06
N TYR A 135 -2.00 3.15 7.45
CA TYR A 135 -1.83 3.38 6.02
C TYR A 135 -1.11 4.70 5.78
N TRP A 136 -0.02 4.66 5.04
CA TRP A 136 0.82 5.82 4.76
C TRP A 136 0.89 6.09 3.26
N VAL A 137 0.89 7.37 2.89
CA VAL A 137 1.17 7.82 1.52
C VAL A 137 2.36 8.79 1.58
N LEU A 138 3.49 8.35 1.03
CA LEU A 138 4.71 9.13 0.94
C LEU A 138 4.68 10.01 -0.33
N ASP A 139 4.34 11.28 -0.18
CA ASP A 139 4.36 12.27 -1.25
C ASP A 139 5.79 12.75 -1.48
N VAL A 140 6.45 12.19 -2.50
CA VAL A 140 7.87 12.47 -2.78
C VAL A 140 8.11 13.89 -3.30
N ASN A 141 7.14 14.48 -4.00
CA ASN A 141 7.26 15.82 -4.58
C ASN A 141 7.09 16.93 -3.55
N ASN A 142 6.13 16.77 -2.63
CA ASN A 142 5.88 17.74 -1.57
C ASN A 142 6.66 17.43 -0.29
N ARG A 143 7.45 16.34 -0.27
CA ARG A 143 8.24 15.91 0.89
C ARG A 143 7.40 15.76 2.15
N GLN A 144 6.28 15.07 2.03
CA GLN A 144 5.31 14.88 3.11
C GLN A 144 4.93 13.41 3.24
N LEU A 145 4.52 13.04 4.44
CA LEU A 145 3.91 11.74 4.71
C LEU A 145 2.48 11.95 5.19
N HIS A 146 1.52 11.44 4.43
CA HIS A 146 0.13 11.37 4.86
C HIS A 146 -0.08 10.07 5.62
N VAL A 147 -0.51 10.18 6.87
CA VAL A 147 -0.76 9.05 7.78
C VAL A 147 -2.25 8.92 8.01
N PHE A 148 -2.79 7.74 7.71
CA PHE A 148 -4.21 7.42 7.87
C PHE A 148 -4.34 6.30 8.90
N ARG A 149 -5.21 6.51 9.91
CA ARG A 149 -5.47 5.58 11.02
C ARG A 149 -6.93 5.57 11.39
N GLU A 150 -7.33 4.66 12.27
CA GLU A 150 -8.71 4.50 12.71
C GLU A 150 -9.66 4.18 11.54
N PRO A 151 -9.49 2.99 10.91
CA PRO A 151 -10.29 2.58 9.77
C PRO A 151 -11.77 2.39 10.14
N SER A 152 -12.67 2.78 9.24
CA SER A 152 -14.10 2.55 9.33
C SER A 152 -14.70 2.28 7.96
N GLN A 153 -15.99 1.91 7.89
CA GLN A 153 -16.71 1.73 6.62
C GLN A 153 -16.87 3.03 5.82
N ASP A 154 -16.71 4.18 6.46
CA ASP A 154 -16.78 5.50 5.81
C ASP A 154 -15.40 6.05 5.42
N GLY A 155 -14.32 5.29 5.69
CA GLY A 155 -12.93 5.69 5.50
C GLY A 155 -12.17 5.84 6.82
N TYR A 156 -10.94 6.36 6.75
CA TYR A 156 -10.13 6.64 7.93
C TYR A 156 -10.65 7.85 8.70
N GLN A 157 -10.80 7.71 10.02
CA GLN A 157 -11.26 8.79 10.91
C GLN A 157 -10.11 9.72 11.32
N SER A 158 -8.88 9.26 11.27
CA SER A 158 -7.68 10.04 11.55
C SER A 158 -6.83 10.19 10.30
N ARG A 159 -6.51 11.45 9.96
CA ARG A 159 -5.55 11.78 8.90
C ARG A 159 -4.62 12.88 9.38
N VAL A 160 -3.32 12.62 9.35
CA VAL A 160 -2.28 13.60 9.69
C VAL A 160 -1.32 13.74 8.52
N ILE A 161 -0.85 14.94 8.26
CA ILE A 161 0.20 15.21 7.26
C ILE A 161 1.45 15.65 8.01
N LEU A 162 2.53 14.91 7.83
CA LEU A 162 3.82 15.13 8.47
C LEU A 162 4.80 15.72 7.46
N ALA A 163 5.51 16.77 7.87
CA ALA A 163 6.62 17.32 7.11
C ALA A 163 7.86 16.41 7.21
N ASP A 164 8.88 16.67 6.41
CA ASP A 164 10.06 15.81 6.30
C ASP A 164 10.95 15.78 7.56
N ASP A 165 10.87 16.77 8.44
CA ASP A 165 11.54 16.83 9.74
C ASP A 165 10.76 16.16 10.88
N ALA A 166 9.55 15.71 10.61
CA ALA A 166 8.73 15.01 11.59
C ALA A 166 9.12 13.52 11.69
N SER A 167 8.81 12.93 12.85
CA SER A 167 8.97 11.48 13.08
C SER A 167 7.65 10.79 13.28
N ILE A 168 7.61 9.52 12.90
CA ILE A 168 6.45 8.62 13.00
C ILE A 168 6.91 7.24 13.47
N SER A 169 6.02 6.50 14.12
CA SER A 169 6.18 5.07 14.39
C SER A 169 4.97 4.30 13.83
N LEU A 170 5.18 3.03 13.49
CA LEU A 170 4.07 2.12 13.19
C LEU A 170 3.22 1.93 14.46
N LEU A 171 1.93 1.74 14.29
CA LEU A 171 1.03 1.43 15.41
C LEU A 171 1.49 0.19 16.20
N GLN A 172 1.98 -0.85 15.48
CA GLN A 172 2.47 -2.09 16.08
C GLN A 172 3.80 -1.92 16.82
N PHE A 173 4.63 -0.92 16.46
CA PHE A 173 5.96 -0.69 17.02
C PHE A 173 6.10 0.77 17.48
N PRO A 174 5.38 1.19 18.53
CA PRO A 174 5.27 2.59 18.93
C PRO A 174 6.59 3.21 19.40
N ASP A 175 7.55 2.40 19.83
CA ASP A 175 8.86 2.84 20.32
C ASP A 175 9.93 2.91 19.19
N CYS A 176 9.58 2.49 17.97
CA CYS A 176 10.47 2.50 16.81
C CYS A 176 10.12 3.69 15.89
N TYR A 177 10.91 4.76 15.97
CA TYR A 177 10.64 6.00 15.24
C TYR A 177 11.39 6.06 13.90
N PHE A 178 10.76 6.67 12.91
CA PHE A 178 11.26 6.91 11.56
C PHE A 178 11.12 8.40 11.25
N LEU A 179 12.19 9.06 10.78
CA LEU A 179 12.08 10.42 10.24
C LEU A 179 11.54 10.33 8.80
N VAL A 180 10.61 11.20 8.44
CA VAL A 180 10.06 11.25 7.08
C VAL A 180 11.16 11.51 6.05
N SER A 181 12.14 12.38 6.37
CA SER A 181 13.27 12.68 5.50
C SER A 181 14.17 11.47 5.18
N GLU A 182 14.21 10.43 6.02
CA GLU A 182 15.00 9.21 5.75
C GLU A 182 14.41 8.37 4.60
N MET A 183 13.13 8.50 4.34
CA MET A 183 12.43 7.83 3.21
C MET A 183 12.61 8.60 1.89
N LEU A 184 12.96 9.88 1.96
CA LEU A 184 13.03 10.82 0.84
C LEU A 184 14.46 11.02 0.33
N ARG A 185 14.60 11.66 -0.83
CA ARG A 185 15.89 12.07 -1.37
C ARG A 185 16.55 13.06 -0.40
N PRO A 186 17.83 12.86 0.00
CA PRO A 186 18.58 13.86 0.77
C PRO A 186 18.64 15.21 0.07
N LEU A 187 18.52 16.31 0.83
CA LEU A 187 18.52 17.67 0.27
C LEU A 187 19.88 18.13 -0.27
N ASN A 188 20.98 17.48 0.15
CA ASN A 188 22.36 17.89 -0.16
C ASN A 188 23.04 17.00 -1.21
N TYR A 189 22.26 16.38 -2.11
CA TYR A 189 22.72 15.60 -3.26
C TYR A 189 22.33 16.21 -4.58
#